data_f0d685a9b8b9ed8b90d4553ab4f8152e
#
_entry.id   f0d685a9b8b9ed8b90d4553ab4f8152e
#
_cell.length_a   1.000
_cell.length_b   1.000
_cell.length_c   1.000
_cell.angle_alpha   90.00
_cell.angle_beta   90.00
_cell.angle_gamma   90.00
#
_symmetry.space_group_name_H-M   'P 1'
#
loop_
_entity.id
_entity.type
_entity.pdbx_description
1 polymer ?
#
loop_
_entity_poly.entity_id
_entity_poly.type
_entity_poly.pdbx_seq_one_letter_code
_entity_poly.pdbx_strand_id
1 'polypeptide(L)'
;MVGMTVLEELPAAAGGRDRRRTELARFLKACRARVTPEEVGLVPGLRRRTPGLRREEVAQLAGVGVTWYTWLEQGRPINASEQVLLAVARALRLDGTEREHLFRLAGISRSRYAQPAPPELSPSIQVILDSLAPLPAAVSNTRFDVLSFNGPYRSLFGTERMRPSHGAFFNSLWCMLVAPPCCNPCENRDEALPRMVAVLRSAYGKHVGEPVWEEHVQRLSARSELFRELWARQEVAPPETWPRIFRHPEIGVLRLNATYLTMPGVQECYIVVYVPRSPEDRERVERLGSLAPGGWTHTCEQ
;
A
#
# COMPACT_ATOMS: atom_id res chain seq x y z
N MET A 1 34.66 7.93 36.08
CA MET A 1 34.73 6.67 35.27
C MET A 1 33.28 6.27 34.98
N VAL A 2 32.79 6.65 33.80
CA VAL A 2 31.43 6.31 33.35
C VAL A 2 31.59 5.24 32.26
N GLY A 3 31.12 4.03 32.58
CA GLY A 3 31.18 2.90 31.68
C GLY A 3 30.23 3.08 30.49
N MET A 4 30.81 3.08 29.30
CA MET A 4 30.13 3.08 28.02
C MET A 4 29.69 1.64 27.71
N THR A 5 28.40 1.36 27.91
CA THR A 5 27.79 0.07 27.54
C THR A 5 27.63 0.05 26.02
N VAL A 6 28.47 -0.75 25.37
CA VAL A 6 28.33 -1.08 23.94
C VAL A 6 27.09 -1.96 23.81
N LEU A 7 26.06 -1.45 23.11
CA LEU A 7 24.91 -2.26 22.71
C LEU A 7 25.37 -3.24 21.62
N GLU A 8 25.47 -4.47 22.00
CA GLU A 8 25.74 -5.63 21.14
C GLU A 8 24.59 -5.78 20.15
N GLU A 9 24.84 -5.54 18.85
CA GLU A 9 23.87 -5.74 17.76
C GLU A 9 23.46 -7.23 17.72
N LEU A 10 22.15 -7.48 17.87
CA LEU A 10 21.54 -8.81 17.84
C LEU A 10 21.81 -9.54 16.51
N PRO A 11 22.27 -10.81 16.52
CA PRO A 11 22.69 -11.56 15.33
C PRO A 11 21.57 -11.94 14.34
N ALA A 12 20.30 -11.70 14.66
CA ALA A 12 19.15 -12.02 13.80
C ALA A 12 19.05 -11.18 12.51
N ALA A 13 19.54 -9.95 12.50
CA ALA A 13 19.50 -9.07 11.33
C ALA A 13 20.55 -9.41 10.26
N ALA A 14 21.66 -10.01 10.63
CA ALA A 14 22.72 -10.43 9.70
C ALA A 14 22.30 -11.63 8.85
N GLY A 15 21.66 -12.64 9.43
CA GLY A 15 21.19 -13.83 8.73
C GLY A 15 20.10 -13.57 7.68
N GLY A 16 19.27 -12.55 7.89
CA GLY A 16 18.22 -12.16 6.92
C GLY A 16 18.77 -11.45 5.68
N ARG A 17 19.83 -10.65 5.83
CA ARG A 17 20.50 -9.98 4.70
C ARG A 17 21.26 -10.97 3.83
N ASP A 18 21.93 -11.95 4.42
CA ASP A 18 22.67 -12.96 3.66
C ASP A 18 21.74 -13.90 2.89
N ARG A 19 20.61 -14.28 3.47
CA ARG A 19 19.56 -15.05 2.78
C ARG A 19 19.01 -14.29 1.57
N ARG A 20 18.71 -13.01 1.72
CA ARG A 20 18.23 -12.16 0.60
C ARG A 20 19.25 -12.05 -0.53
N ARG A 21 20.54 -11.89 -0.22
CA ARG A 21 21.62 -11.84 -1.22
C ARG A 21 21.77 -13.17 -1.97
N THR A 22 21.63 -14.29 -1.26
CA THR A 22 21.66 -15.61 -1.86
C THR A 22 20.48 -15.83 -2.82
N GLU A 23 19.28 -15.39 -2.44
CA GLU A 23 18.10 -15.45 -3.31
C GLU A 23 18.23 -14.51 -4.51
N LEU A 24 18.76 -13.29 -4.32
CA LEU A 24 19.07 -12.36 -5.40
C LEU A 24 20.01 -12.99 -6.43
N ALA A 25 21.08 -13.63 -5.96
CA ALA A 25 22.04 -14.33 -6.82
C ALA A 25 21.39 -15.44 -7.63
N ARG A 26 20.55 -16.27 -7.01
CA ARG A 26 19.81 -17.34 -7.68
C ARG A 26 18.82 -16.80 -8.71
N PHE A 27 18.07 -15.78 -8.35
CA PHE A 27 17.10 -15.14 -9.22
C PHE A 27 17.77 -14.55 -10.47
N LEU A 28 18.81 -13.73 -10.31
CA LEU A 28 19.53 -13.14 -11.44
C LEU A 28 20.14 -14.19 -12.38
N LYS A 29 20.71 -15.25 -11.83
CA LYS A 29 21.26 -16.35 -12.59
C LYS A 29 20.19 -17.07 -13.42
N ALA A 30 19.01 -17.32 -12.83
CA ALA A 30 17.87 -17.93 -13.51
C ALA A 30 17.36 -17.03 -14.65
N CYS A 31 17.15 -15.74 -14.39
CA CYS A 31 16.70 -14.78 -15.40
C CYS A 31 17.68 -14.65 -16.56
N ARG A 32 18.99 -14.60 -16.28
CA ARG A 32 20.03 -14.54 -17.32
C ARG A 32 20.07 -15.82 -18.18
N ALA A 33 19.81 -16.96 -17.59
CA ALA A 33 19.85 -18.24 -18.30
C ALA A 33 18.69 -18.43 -19.29
N ARG A 34 17.56 -17.75 -19.11
CA ARG A 34 16.37 -17.88 -19.97
C ARG A 34 16.37 -16.89 -21.14
N VAL A 35 17.05 -15.75 -21.05
CA VAL A 35 17.07 -14.73 -22.11
C VAL A 35 18.12 -15.10 -23.15
N THR A 36 17.70 -15.24 -24.39
CA THR A 36 18.63 -15.53 -25.50
C THR A 36 19.27 -14.25 -26.04
N PRO A 37 20.45 -14.33 -26.67
CA PRO A 37 21.10 -13.16 -27.28
C PRO A 37 20.23 -12.49 -28.34
N GLU A 38 19.52 -13.28 -29.14
CA GLU A 38 18.68 -12.81 -30.22
C GLU A 38 17.54 -11.92 -29.68
N GLU A 39 16.97 -12.28 -28.52
CA GLU A 39 15.91 -11.51 -27.88
C GLU A 39 16.32 -10.11 -27.42
N VAL A 40 17.63 -9.89 -27.26
CA VAL A 40 18.21 -8.60 -26.85
C VAL A 40 19.06 -7.96 -27.96
N GLY A 41 18.93 -8.46 -29.20
CA GLY A 41 19.60 -7.88 -30.37
C GLY A 41 21.09 -8.20 -30.48
N LEU A 42 21.58 -9.22 -29.78
CA LEU A 42 22.97 -9.66 -29.88
C LEU A 42 23.09 -10.80 -30.87
N VAL A 43 24.19 -10.78 -31.67
CA VAL A 43 24.49 -11.89 -32.58
C VAL A 43 25.16 -13.03 -31.81
N PRO A 44 24.59 -14.26 -31.85
CA PRO A 44 25.17 -15.40 -31.14
C PRO A 44 26.51 -15.80 -31.73
N GLY A 45 27.52 -15.90 -30.90
CA GLY A 45 28.85 -16.34 -31.33
C GLY A 45 28.88 -17.83 -31.71
N LEU A 46 29.67 -18.20 -32.72
CA LEU A 46 29.76 -19.53 -33.35
C LEU A 46 30.11 -20.70 -32.38
N ARG A 47 30.63 -20.43 -31.19
CA ARG A 47 30.99 -21.45 -30.18
C ARG A 47 30.33 -21.20 -28.81
N ARG A 48 29.00 -21.05 -28.79
CA ARG A 48 28.25 -20.79 -27.56
C ARG A 48 27.96 -22.08 -26.80
N ARG A 49 28.44 -22.16 -25.54
CA ARG A 49 28.18 -23.32 -24.63
C ARG A 49 27.01 -23.08 -23.68
N THR A 50 26.51 -21.86 -23.58
CA THR A 50 25.38 -21.50 -22.69
C THR A 50 24.20 -21.03 -23.53
N PRO A 51 22.99 -21.53 -23.32
CA PRO A 51 21.80 -21.11 -24.09
C PRO A 51 21.37 -19.67 -23.75
N GLY A 52 21.59 -19.18 -22.53
CA GLY A 52 21.22 -17.84 -22.09
C GLY A 52 22.35 -16.80 -22.26
N LEU A 53 22.11 -15.58 -21.82
CA LEU A 53 23.10 -14.51 -21.86
C LEU A 53 24.34 -14.82 -21.03
N ARG A 54 25.53 -14.36 -21.49
CA ARG A 54 26.75 -14.35 -20.68
C ARG A 54 26.75 -13.15 -19.73
N ARG A 55 27.54 -13.20 -18.67
CA ARG A 55 27.68 -12.08 -17.71
C ARG A 55 28.18 -10.81 -18.40
N GLU A 56 29.13 -10.95 -19.32
CA GLU A 56 29.65 -9.84 -20.11
C GLU A 56 28.57 -9.17 -20.96
N GLU A 57 27.68 -9.98 -21.54
CA GLU A 57 26.56 -9.49 -22.37
C GLU A 57 25.54 -8.71 -21.52
N VAL A 58 25.18 -9.23 -20.35
CA VAL A 58 24.28 -8.50 -19.42
C VAL A 58 24.93 -7.21 -18.93
N ALA A 59 26.22 -7.25 -18.58
CA ALA A 59 26.95 -6.07 -18.11
C ALA A 59 27.01 -4.99 -19.20
N GLN A 60 27.27 -5.38 -20.43
CA GLN A 60 27.28 -4.49 -21.60
C GLN A 60 25.90 -3.86 -21.84
N LEU A 61 24.81 -4.66 -21.86
CA LEU A 61 23.45 -4.19 -22.06
C LEU A 61 22.97 -3.27 -20.93
N ALA A 62 23.39 -3.55 -19.69
CA ALA A 62 23.04 -2.75 -18.52
C ALA A 62 23.94 -1.52 -18.33
N GLY A 63 25.03 -1.37 -19.12
CA GLY A 63 25.99 -0.28 -18.97
C GLY A 63 26.79 -0.31 -17.66
N VAL A 64 27.09 -1.52 -17.14
CA VAL A 64 27.83 -1.72 -15.89
C VAL A 64 29.11 -2.52 -16.11
N GLY A 65 30.04 -2.46 -15.17
CA GLY A 65 31.27 -3.27 -15.22
C GLY A 65 30.97 -4.77 -15.05
N VAL A 66 31.64 -5.62 -15.83
CA VAL A 66 31.48 -7.10 -15.77
C VAL A 66 31.78 -7.63 -14.37
N THR A 67 32.82 -7.11 -13.73
CA THR A 67 33.18 -7.48 -12.34
C THR A 67 32.07 -7.14 -11.36
N TRP A 68 31.46 -5.96 -11.49
CA TRP A 68 30.37 -5.49 -10.66
C TRP A 68 29.13 -6.39 -10.80
N TYR A 69 28.72 -6.68 -12.05
CA TYR A 69 27.58 -7.60 -12.29
C TYR A 69 27.87 -9.02 -11.78
N THR A 70 29.11 -9.49 -11.94
CA THR A 70 29.53 -10.79 -11.41
C THR A 70 29.39 -10.85 -9.88
N TRP A 71 29.79 -9.80 -9.17
CA TRP A 71 29.61 -9.71 -7.72
C TRP A 71 28.14 -9.67 -7.31
N LEU A 72 27.30 -8.95 -8.04
CA LEU A 72 25.84 -8.93 -7.83
C LEU A 72 25.25 -10.34 -7.99
N GLU A 73 25.59 -11.03 -9.07
CA GLU A 73 25.14 -12.40 -9.35
C GLU A 73 25.73 -13.44 -8.38
N GLN A 74 26.81 -13.12 -7.69
CA GLN A 74 27.39 -13.96 -6.62
C GLN A 74 26.81 -13.65 -5.23
N GLY A 75 25.92 -12.66 -5.10
CA GLY A 75 25.34 -12.24 -3.82
C GLY A 75 26.33 -11.54 -2.88
N ARG A 76 27.43 -10.97 -3.43
CA ARG A 76 28.38 -10.21 -2.62
C ARG A 76 27.75 -8.92 -2.10
N PRO A 77 28.21 -8.38 -0.96
CA PRO A 77 27.73 -7.14 -0.39
C PRO A 77 28.19 -5.94 -1.25
N ILE A 78 27.40 -5.60 -2.25
CA ILE A 78 27.60 -4.42 -3.09
C ILE A 78 26.36 -3.52 -3.01
N ASN A 79 26.57 -2.22 -3.09
CA ASN A 79 25.49 -1.25 -3.18
C ASN A 79 25.09 -1.08 -4.65
N ALA A 80 23.87 -1.52 -4.97
CA ALA A 80 23.27 -1.30 -6.27
C ALA A 80 22.35 -0.08 -6.20
N SER A 81 22.52 0.91 -7.06
CA SER A 81 21.55 1.99 -7.18
C SER A 81 20.28 1.51 -7.91
N GLU A 82 19.15 2.17 -7.67
CA GLU A 82 17.90 1.88 -8.37
C GLU A 82 18.09 1.96 -9.90
N GLN A 83 18.75 2.98 -10.38
CA GLN A 83 19.03 3.17 -11.80
C GLN A 83 19.80 1.99 -12.41
N VAL A 84 20.78 1.46 -11.72
CA VAL A 84 21.55 0.30 -12.16
C VAL A 84 20.69 -0.96 -12.18
N LEU A 85 19.86 -1.19 -11.16
CA LEU A 85 18.95 -2.34 -11.13
C LEU A 85 17.87 -2.24 -12.23
N LEU A 86 17.38 -1.04 -12.55
CA LEU A 86 16.50 -0.83 -13.70
C LEU A 86 17.17 -1.19 -15.02
N ALA A 87 18.45 -0.85 -15.19
CA ALA A 87 19.21 -1.21 -16.37
C ALA A 87 19.42 -2.74 -16.46
N VAL A 88 19.75 -3.39 -15.36
CA VAL A 88 19.84 -4.86 -15.29
C VAL A 88 18.49 -5.52 -15.57
N ALA A 89 17.38 -5.00 -15.02
CA ALA A 89 16.04 -5.50 -15.27
C ALA A 89 15.66 -5.43 -16.76
N ARG A 90 16.01 -4.33 -17.45
CA ARG A 90 15.81 -4.19 -18.89
C ARG A 90 16.68 -5.18 -19.68
N ALA A 91 17.95 -5.31 -19.35
CA ALA A 91 18.87 -6.25 -20.00
C ALA A 91 18.39 -7.70 -19.89
N LEU A 92 17.79 -8.06 -18.74
CA LEU A 92 17.22 -9.39 -18.48
C LEU A 92 15.75 -9.53 -18.88
N ARG A 93 15.15 -8.51 -19.51
CA ARG A 93 13.74 -8.49 -19.95
C ARG A 93 12.75 -8.87 -18.84
N LEU A 94 13.00 -8.40 -17.62
CA LEU A 94 12.13 -8.68 -16.49
C LEU A 94 10.77 -7.98 -16.67
N ASP A 95 9.71 -8.73 -16.44
CA ASP A 95 8.35 -8.17 -16.36
C ASP A 95 8.17 -7.31 -15.10
N GLY A 96 6.95 -6.77 -14.90
CA GLY A 96 6.64 -5.91 -13.76
C GLY A 96 6.84 -6.60 -12.41
N THR A 97 6.38 -7.85 -12.29
CA THR A 97 6.44 -8.65 -11.07
C THR A 97 7.88 -9.06 -10.74
N GLU A 98 8.62 -9.49 -11.74
CA GLU A 98 10.02 -9.89 -11.62
C GLU A 98 10.93 -8.71 -11.26
N ARG A 99 10.68 -7.55 -11.88
CA ARG A 99 11.39 -6.31 -11.55
C ARG A 99 11.16 -5.91 -10.11
N GLU A 100 9.93 -5.99 -9.64
CA GLU A 100 9.62 -5.71 -8.24
C GLU A 100 10.30 -6.71 -7.29
N HIS A 101 10.32 -7.99 -7.65
CA HIS A 101 11.02 -9.01 -6.90
C HIS A 101 12.53 -8.74 -6.82
N LEU A 102 13.16 -8.31 -7.94
CA LEU A 102 14.55 -7.88 -7.98
C LEU A 102 14.83 -6.76 -6.96
N PHE A 103 14.02 -5.69 -6.96
CA PHE A 103 14.19 -4.55 -6.04
C PHE A 103 14.05 -4.98 -4.58
N ARG A 104 13.05 -5.80 -4.28
CA ARG A 104 12.82 -6.33 -2.93
C ARG A 104 14.00 -7.15 -2.42
N LEU A 105 14.57 -8.02 -3.27
CA LEU A 105 15.75 -8.82 -2.94
C LEU A 105 17.01 -7.97 -2.77
N ALA A 106 17.15 -6.91 -3.56
CA ALA A 106 18.26 -5.95 -3.45
C ALA A 106 18.13 -5.04 -2.20
N GLY A 107 17.02 -5.09 -1.48
CA GLY A 107 16.78 -4.23 -0.31
C GLY A 107 16.51 -2.77 -0.67
N ILE A 108 16.15 -2.50 -1.92
CA ILE A 108 15.76 -1.17 -2.37
C ILE A 108 14.24 -1.10 -2.30
N SER A 109 13.73 -0.38 -1.31
CA SER A 109 12.32 0.03 -1.31
C SER A 109 12.11 0.99 -2.46
N ARG A 110 11.25 0.59 -3.38
CA ARG A 110 10.92 1.41 -4.54
C ARG A 110 10.10 2.59 -4.09
N SER A 111 10.75 3.69 -3.80
CA SER A 111 10.13 5.00 -3.84
C SER A 111 11.13 6.11 -3.64
N ARG A 112 11.42 6.85 -4.68
CA ARG A 112 11.91 8.23 -4.53
C ARG A 112 11.46 9.20 -5.63
N TYR A 113 10.90 8.77 -6.78
CA TYR A 113 10.67 9.72 -7.88
C TYR A 113 9.42 9.51 -8.75
N ALA A 114 8.47 8.69 -8.35
CA ALA A 114 7.16 8.74 -8.97
C ALA A 114 6.14 8.97 -7.86
N GLN A 115 5.46 10.11 -7.86
CA GLN A 115 4.10 10.11 -7.32
C GLN A 115 3.40 8.96 -8.05
N PRO A 116 3.02 7.87 -7.39
CA PRO A 116 2.17 6.92 -8.06
C PRO A 116 0.91 7.69 -8.41
N ALA A 117 0.65 7.85 -9.70
CA ALA A 117 -0.71 8.10 -10.13
C ALA A 117 -1.59 7.13 -9.33
N PRO A 118 -2.77 7.57 -8.87
CA PRO A 118 -3.68 6.66 -8.17
C PRO A 118 -3.77 5.39 -9.01
N PRO A 119 -3.67 4.21 -8.39
CA PRO A 119 -3.70 2.96 -9.15
C PRO A 119 -4.96 3.01 -10.03
N GLU A 120 -4.79 2.87 -11.35
CA GLU A 120 -5.93 2.73 -12.25
C GLU A 120 -6.65 1.45 -11.84
N LEU A 121 -7.79 1.64 -11.17
CA LEU A 121 -8.63 0.52 -10.80
C LEU A 121 -9.27 -0.02 -12.07
N SER A 122 -9.13 -1.32 -12.32
CA SER A 122 -9.84 -1.96 -13.42
C SER A 122 -11.36 -1.71 -13.30
N PRO A 123 -12.08 -1.44 -14.40
CA PRO A 123 -13.53 -1.31 -14.39
C PRO A 123 -14.26 -2.48 -13.70
N SER A 124 -13.69 -3.68 -13.74
CA SER A 124 -14.20 -4.86 -13.04
C SER A 124 -14.26 -4.69 -11.52
N ILE A 125 -13.42 -3.84 -10.94
CA ILE A 125 -13.46 -3.55 -9.48
C ILE A 125 -14.76 -2.85 -9.10
N GLN A 126 -15.24 -1.92 -9.92
CA GLN A 126 -16.53 -1.27 -9.67
C GLN A 126 -17.69 -2.27 -9.75
N VAL A 127 -17.67 -3.19 -10.71
CA VAL A 127 -18.67 -4.27 -10.83
C VAL A 127 -18.68 -5.14 -9.57
N ILE A 128 -17.49 -5.49 -9.04
CA ILE A 128 -17.37 -6.26 -7.80
C ILE A 128 -17.95 -5.46 -6.62
N LEU A 129 -17.60 -4.18 -6.48
CA LEU A 129 -18.12 -3.34 -5.40
C LEU A 129 -19.66 -3.25 -5.45
N ASP A 130 -20.22 -3.04 -6.63
CA ASP A 130 -21.67 -2.92 -6.80
C ASP A 130 -22.38 -4.26 -6.53
N SER A 131 -21.72 -5.39 -6.82
CA SER A 131 -22.25 -6.73 -6.50
C SER A 131 -22.26 -7.05 -5.01
N LEU A 132 -21.54 -6.28 -4.18
CA LEU A 132 -21.56 -6.42 -2.72
C LEU A 132 -22.78 -5.76 -2.07
N ALA A 133 -23.61 -5.00 -2.82
CA ALA A 133 -24.83 -4.44 -2.27
C ALA A 133 -25.72 -5.53 -1.66
N PRO A 134 -26.39 -5.28 -0.51
CA PRO A 134 -26.56 -3.99 0.16
C PRO A 134 -25.41 -3.60 1.12
N LEU A 135 -24.33 -4.36 1.21
CA LEU A 135 -23.21 -4.06 2.11
C LEU A 135 -22.45 -2.81 1.64
N PRO A 136 -22.22 -1.82 2.51
CA PRO A 136 -21.31 -0.70 2.19
C PRO A 136 -19.89 -1.22 1.94
N ALA A 137 -19.32 -0.88 0.78
CA ALA A 137 -18.01 -1.34 0.39
C ALA A 137 -17.23 -0.26 -0.38
N ALA A 138 -15.92 -0.21 -0.17
CA ALA A 138 -15.02 0.72 -0.85
C ALA A 138 -13.64 0.12 -1.08
N VAL A 139 -12.96 0.56 -2.13
CA VAL A 139 -11.51 0.37 -2.28
C VAL A 139 -10.80 1.52 -1.58
N SER A 140 -9.87 1.19 -0.72
CA SER A 140 -9.03 2.15 -0.01
C SER A 140 -7.56 1.75 -0.07
N ASN A 141 -6.66 2.73 -0.03
CA ASN A 141 -5.24 2.46 0.12
C ASN A 141 -4.81 2.51 1.60
N THR A 142 -3.54 2.19 1.86
CA THR A 142 -2.96 2.17 3.21
C THR A 142 -2.83 3.55 3.86
N ARG A 143 -3.02 4.66 3.12
CA ARG A 143 -3.15 6.02 3.66
C ARG A 143 -4.59 6.40 3.99
N PHE A 144 -5.54 5.47 3.80
CA PHE A 144 -6.98 5.69 3.94
C PHE A 144 -7.62 6.60 2.88
N ASP A 145 -6.98 6.79 1.71
CA ASP A 145 -7.63 7.41 0.57
C ASP A 145 -8.64 6.42 -0.02
N VAL A 146 -9.89 6.85 -0.18
CA VAL A 146 -10.96 6.07 -0.79
C VAL A 146 -10.93 6.29 -2.29
N LEU A 147 -10.60 5.24 -3.03
CA LEU A 147 -10.35 5.28 -4.47
C LEU A 147 -11.63 4.98 -5.28
N SER A 148 -12.49 4.13 -4.76
CA SER A 148 -13.78 3.78 -5.35
C SER A 148 -14.72 3.22 -4.27
N PHE A 149 -16.04 3.27 -4.50
CA PHE A 149 -17.04 2.80 -3.54
C PHE A 149 -18.37 2.47 -4.24
N ASN A 150 -19.22 1.69 -3.56
CA ASN A 150 -20.56 1.36 -4.03
C ASN A 150 -21.65 2.31 -3.49
N GLY A 151 -22.87 2.14 -3.98
CA GLY A 151 -24.04 2.94 -3.56
C GLY A 151 -24.29 2.94 -2.06
N PRO A 152 -24.38 1.78 -1.37
CA PRO A 152 -24.55 1.70 0.07
C PRO A 152 -23.47 2.41 0.89
N TYR A 153 -22.21 2.38 0.46
CA TYR A 153 -21.14 3.16 1.08
C TYR A 153 -21.40 4.67 0.97
N ARG A 154 -21.83 5.11 -0.20
CA ARG A 154 -22.22 6.50 -0.44
C ARG A 154 -23.36 6.92 0.48
N SER A 155 -24.39 6.09 0.64
CA SER A 155 -25.52 6.35 1.54
C SER A 155 -25.05 6.45 3.00
N LEU A 156 -24.17 5.56 3.45
CA LEU A 156 -23.66 5.54 4.83
C LEU A 156 -22.87 6.80 5.19
N PHE A 157 -22.03 7.29 4.28
CA PHE A 157 -21.11 8.42 4.56
C PHE A 157 -21.60 9.77 4.03
N GLY A 158 -22.59 9.81 3.14
CA GLY A 158 -23.11 11.01 2.48
C GLY A 158 -22.19 11.55 1.38
N THR A 159 -22.73 11.86 0.20
CA THR A 159 -21.96 12.25 -0.99
C THR A 159 -21.30 13.60 -0.88
N GLU A 160 -21.97 14.59 -0.30
CA GLU A 160 -21.45 15.94 -0.19
C GLU A 160 -20.20 16.04 0.68
N ARG A 161 -20.01 15.07 1.58
CA ARG A 161 -18.89 15.00 2.52
C ARG A 161 -17.69 14.25 1.99
N MET A 162 -17.91 13.46 0.94
CA MET A 162 -16.85 12.70 0.27
C MET A 162 -16.08 13.57 -0.74
N ARG A 163 -16.36 14.88 -0.81
CA ARG A 163 -15.59 15.79 -1.64
C ARG A 163 -14.16 15.88 -1.10
N PRO A 164 -13.16 15.81 -1.98
CA PRO A 164 -11.77 15.99 -1.59
C PRO A 164 -11.59 17.37 -0.98
N SER A 165 -11.27 17.45 0.29
CA SER A 165 -10.94 18.71 0.93
C SER A 165 -9.59 19.24 0.46
N HIS A 166 -8.68 18.32 0.11
CA HIS A 166 -7.35 18.60 -0.39
C HIS A 166 -6.83 17.38 -1.17
N GLY A 167 -6.83 17.44 -2.50
CA GLY A 167 -6.38 16.36 -3.39
C GLY A 167 -7.52 15.67 -4.14
N ALA A 168 -7.21 14.61 -4.91
CA ALA A 168 -8.16 13.96 -5.80
C ALA A 168 -9.13 13.00 -5.10
N PHE A 169 -8.90 12.64 -3.82
CA PHE A 169 -9.66 11.59 -3.14
C PHE A 169 -10.17 12.01 -1.77
N PHE A 170 -11.30 11.38 -1.37
CA PHE A 170 -11.78 11.41 0.00
C PHE A 170 -10.86 10.54 0.87
N ASN A 171 -10.40 11.07 2.01
CA ASN A 171 -9.59 10.33 2.97
C ASN A 171 -10.39 10.05 4.24
N SER A 172 -10.62 8.77 4.55
CA SER A 172 -11.46 8.38 5.68
C SER A 172 -10.84 8.70 7.04
N LEU A 173 -9.51 8.63 7.17
CA LEU A 173 -8.82 9.00 8.42
C LEU A 173 -8.88 10.53 8.64
N TRP A 174 -8.66 11.31 7.58
CA TRP A 174 -8.81 12.76 7.64
C TRP A 174 -10.21 13.16 8.11
N CYS A 175 -11.25 12.55 7.50
CA CYS A 175 -12.63 12.81 7.89
C CYS A 175 -12.88 12.47 9.37
N MET A 176 -12.35 11.34 9.84
CA MET A 176 -12.46 10.93 11.24
C MET A 176 -11.79 11.90 12.21
N LEU A 177 -10.68 12.54 11.83
CA LEU A 177 -9.90 13.44 12.68
C LEU A 177 -10.41 14.89 12.65
N VAL A 178 -10.81 15.38 11.48
CA VAL A 178 -11.02 16.82 11.22
C VAL A 178 -12.47 17.20 11.07
N ALA A 179 -13.34 16.27 10.60
CA ALA A 179 -14.76 16.58 10.43
C ALA A 179 -15.45 16.86 11.78
N PRO A 180 -16.32 17.87 11.84
CA PRO A 180 -17.14 18.11 13.02
C PRO A 180 -17.95 16.86 13.42
N PRO A 181 -18.27 16.69 14.72
CA PRO A 181 -19.02 15.51 15.19
C PRO A 181 -20.35 15.31 14.44
N CYS A 182 -21.04 16.38 14.11
CA CYS A 182 -22.30 16.35 13.34
C CYS A 182 -22.09 15.86 11.89
N CYS A 183 -20.88 15.92 11.37
CA CYS A 183 -20.52 15.48 10.02
C CYS A 183 -19.86 14.13 9.98
N ASN A 184 -19.62 13.49 11.10
CA ASN A 184 -18.99 12.19 11.17
C ASN A 184 -19.98 11.14 11.68
N PRO A 185 -20.39 10.18 10.85
CA PRO A 185 -21.34 9.17 11.27
C PRO A 185 -20.78 8.16 12.27
N CYS A 186 -19.45 8.08 12.46
CA CYS A 186 -18.84 7.09 13.36
C CYS A 186 -18.94 7.52 14.81
N GLU A 187 -19.68 6.75 15.63
CA GLU A 187 -19.86 7.03 17.06
C GLU A 187 -18.69 6.56 17.92
N ASN A 188 -18.11 5.40 17.62
CA ASN A 188 -16.98 4.87 18.41
C ASN A 188 -15.61 5.35 17.92
N ARG A 189 -15.48 6.67 17.69
CA ARG A 189 -14.23 7.29 17.20
C ARG A 189 -13.05 7.06 18.13
N ASP A 190 -13.29 7.11 19.43
CA ASP A 190 -12.23 6.99 20.44
C ASP A 190 -11.56 5.61 20.43
N GLU A 191 -12.29 4.58 20.03
CA GLU A 191 -11.73 3.23 19.81
C GLU A 191 -11.13 3.06 18.44
N ALA A 192 -11.71 3.70 17.44
CA ALA A 192 -11.36 3.52 16.03
C ALA A 192 -10.09 4.28 15.65
N LEU A 193 -9.94 5.53 16.09
CA LEU A 193 -8.82 6.40 15.71
C LEU A 193 -7.45 5.87 16.15
N PRO A 194 -7.25 5.39 17.39
CA PRO A 194 -5.96 4.83 17.77
C PRO A 194 -5.54 3.68 16.86
N ARG A 195 -6.46 2.79 16.52
CA ARG A 195 -6.20 1.66 15.61
C ARG A 195 -5.89 2.10 14.18
N MET A 196 -6.64 3.06 13.64
CA MET A 196 -6.37 3.62 12.30
C MET A 196 -5.00 4.27 12.24
N VAL A 197 -4.61 5.03 13.26
CA VAL A 197 -3.28 5.66 13.33
C VAL A 197 -2.18 4.61 13.45
N ALA A 198 -2.39 3.55 14.23
CA ALA A 198 -1.44 2.44 14.34
C ALA A 198 -1.26 1.68 13.01
N VAL A 199 -2.34 1.46 12.24
CA VAL A 199 -2.29 0.88 10.89
C VAL A 199 -1.55 1.80 9.92
N LEU A 200 -1.85 3.12 9.95
CA LEU A 200 -1.13 4.11 9.13
C LEU A 200 0.37 4.08 9.43
N ARG A 201 0.75 4.00 10.71
CA ARG A 201 2.16 3.93 11.11
C ARG A 201 2.85 2.66 10.62
N SER A 202 2.16 1.52 10.69
CA SER A 202 2.66 0.25 10.15
C SER A 202 2.97 0.37 8.65
N ALA A 203 2.09 1.01 7.88
CA ALA A 203 2.30 1.28 6.47
C ALA A 203 3.43 2.29 6.24
N TYR A 204 3.40 3.42 6.96
CA TYR A 204 4.43 4.47 6.88
C TYR A 204 5.85 3.93 7.10
N GLY A 205 6.03 2.94 7.98
CA GLY A 205 7.33 2.33 8.23
C GLY A 205 8.02 1.74 6.98
N LYS A 206 7.25 1.44 5.92
CA LYS A 206 7.78 0.98 4.62
C LYS A 206 8.17 2.13 3.69
N HIS A 207 7.70 3.33 3.99
CA HIS A 207 7.72 4.52 3.12
C HIS A 207 8.43 5.72 3.74
N VAL A 208 9.21 5.49 4.80
CA VAL A 208 9.96 6.54 5.49
C VAL A 208 10.88 7.27 4.48
N GLY A 209 10.76 8.60 4.43
CA GLY A 209 11.50 9.45 3.51
C GLY A 209 10.85 9.62 2.13
N GLU A 210 9.65 9.09 1.91
CA GLU A 210 8.87 9.34 0.70
C GLU A 210 8.05 10.62 0.83
N PRO A 211 8.22 11.61 -0.07
CA PRO A 211 7.59 12.93 0.07
C PRO A 211 6.07 12.87 0.28
N VAL A 212 5.38 12.00 -0.46
CA VAL A 212 3.91 11.86 -0.38
C VAL A 212 3.44 11.39 1.01
N TRP A 213 4.21 10.47 1.63
CA TRP A 213 3.92 9.97 2.97
C TRP A 213 4.27 10.99 4.05
N GLU A 214 5.42 11.66 3.90
CA GLU A 214 5.84 12.72 4.81
C GLU A 214 4.83 13.87 4.81
N GLU A 215 4.41 14.33 3.63
CA GLU A 215 3.40 15.38 3.49
C GLU A 215 2.05 14.96 4.09
N HIS A 216 1.62 13.70 3.88
CA HIS A 216 0.38 13.19 4.46
C HIS A 216 0.41 13.24 5.99
N VAL A 217 1.49 12.74 6.61
CA VAL A 217 1.67 12.76 8.08
C VAL A 217 1.76 14.20 8.60
N GLN A 218 2.51 15.08 7.92
CA GLN A 218 2.62 16.49 8.29
C GLN A 218 1.27 17.21 8.26
N ARG A 219 0.45 16.97 7.22
CA ARG A 219 -0.88 17.57 7.11
C ARG A 219 -1.82 17.10 8.22
N LEU A 220 -1.86 15.81 8.53
CA LEU A 220 -2.63 15.27 9.66
C LEU A 220 -2.17 15.88 10.99
N SER A 221 -0.86 15.96 11.20
CA SER A 221 -0.25 16.53 12.40
C SER A 221 -0.55 18.02 12.55
N ALA A 222 -0.59 18.78 11.47
CA ALA A 222 -0.89 20.22 11.48
C ALA A 222 -2.35 20.52 11.84
N ARG A 223 -3.28 19.59 11.57
CA ARG A 223 -4.72 19.80 11.73
C ARG A 223 -5.34 19.13 12.94
N SER A 224 -4.69 18.12 13.54
CA SER A 224 -5.25 17.37 14.65
C SER A 224 -4.23 17.15 15.75
N GLU A 225 -4.54 17.70 16.94
CA GLU A 225 -3.76 17.44 18.16
C GLU A 225 -3.84 15.97 18.55
N LEU A 226 -5.05 15.41 18.51
CA LEU A 226 -5.28 13.99 18.76
C LEU A 226 -4.42 13.10 17.86
N PHE A 227 -4.27 13.46 16.57
CA PHE A 227 -3.37 12.72 15.69
C PHE A 227 -1.92 12.79 16.17
N ARG A 228 -1.43 13.97 16.58
CA ARG A 228 -0.06 14.12 17.11
C ARG A 228 0.18 13.26 18.33
N GLU A 229 -0.77 13.25 19.27
CA GLU A 229 -0.70 12.42 20.48
C GLU A 229 -0.67 10.93 20.14
N LEU A 230 -1.59 10.46 19.30
CA LEU A 230 -1.65 9.05 18.87
C LEU A 230 -0.40 8.66 18.07
N TRP A 231 0.07 9.56 17.20
CA TRP A 231 1.28 9.34 16.41
C TRP A 231 2.53 9.25 17.29
N ALA A 232 2.61 10.03 18.35
CA ALA A 232 3.73 10.00 19.31
C ALA A 232 3.82 8.70 20.11
N ARG A 233 2.72 7.95 20.26
CA ARG A 233 2.71 6.67 21.00
C ARG A 233 3.48 5.54 20.28
N GLN A 234 3.83 5.73 19.01
CA GLN A 234 4.58 4.74 18.20
C GLN A 234 3.90 3.36 18.07
N GLU A 235 2.59 3.28 18.31
CA GLU A 235 1.83 2.05 18.22
C GLU A 235 1.70 1.63 16.74
N VAL A 236 1.80 0.31 16.47
CA VAL A 236 1.66 -0.29 15.14
C VAL A 236 0.63 -1.42 15.20
N ALA A 237 -0.17 -1.54 14.15
CA ALA A 237 -1.16 -2.60 14.04
C ALA A 237 -1.29 -3.07 12.58
N PRO A 238 -1.65 -4.35 12.34
CA PRO A 238 -2.09 -4.80 11.03
C PRO A 238 -3.51 -4.30 10.73
N PRO A 239 -3.92 -4.24 9.45
CA PRO A 239 -5.31 -4.05 9.09
C PRO A 239 -6.10 -5.32 9.43
N GLU A 240 -6.86 -5.27 10.51
CA GLU A 240 -7.70 -6.36 11.00
C GLU A 240 -9.17 -5.96 10.99
N THR A 241 -10.05 -6.95 11.09
CA THR A 241 -11.49 -6.71 11.25
C THR A 241 -11.78 -6.16 12.64
N TRP A 242 -12.42 -5.01 12.71
CA TRP A 242 -12.86 -4.42 14.00
C TRP A 242 -14.25 -3.81 13.91
N PRO A 243 -14.94 -3.67 15.07
CA PRO A 243 -16.27 -3.09 15.12
C PRO A 243 -16.27 -1.59 14.82
N ARG A 244 -17.28 -1.17 14.07
CA ARG A 244 -17.63 0.22 13.77
C ARG A 244 -19.07 0.46 14.17
N ILE A 245 -19.34 1.56 14.82
CA ILE A 245 -20.68 1.99 15.16
C ILE A 245 -20.94 3.29 14.42
N PHE A 246 -21.97 3.27 13.58
CA PHE A 246 -22.37 4.42 12.81
C PHE A 246 -23.77 4.86 13.22
N ARG A 247 -24.01 6.18 13.23
CA ARG A 247 -25.34 6.76 13.36
C ARG A 247 -25.75 7.40 12.05
N HIS A 248 -26.78 6.85 11.44
CA HIS A 248 -27.37 7.41 10.24
C HIS A 248 -28.70 8.09 10.59
N PRO A 249 -29.01 9.29 10.06
CA PRO A 249 -30.22 10.04 10.43
C PRO A 249 -31.53 9.28 10.19
N GLU A 250 -31.63 8.55 9.08
CA GLU A 250 -32.84 7.85 8.69
C GLU A 250 -32.87 6.37 9.15
N ILE A 251 -31.71 5.75 9.29
CA ILE A 251 -31.60 4.31 9.60
C ILE A 251 -31.39 4.07 11.10
N GLY A 252 -30.84 5.07 11.81
CA GLY A 252 -30.45 4.92 13.21
C GLY A 252 -29.06 4.33 13.39
N VAL A 253 -28.84 3.60 14.46
CA VAL A 253 -27.53 3.04 14.82
C VAL A 253 -27.28 1.74 14.05
N LEU A 254 -26.11 1.67 13.39
CA LEU A 254 -25.60 0.52 12.64
C LEU A 254 -24.33 0.01 13.32
N ARG A 255 -24.32 -1.25 13.74
CA ARG A 255 -23.15 -1.93 14.30
C ARG A 255 -22.58 -2.87 13.25
N LEU A 256 -21.44 -2.48 12.68
CA LEU A 256 -20.82 -3.16 11.55
C LEU A 256 -19.41 -3.60 11.90
N ASN A 257 -18.92 -4.64 11.27
CA ASN A 257 -17.50 -4.98 11.25
C ASN A 257 -16.88 -4.44 9.96
N ALA A 258 -15.83 -3.63 10.08
CA ALA A 258 -15.00 -3.28 8.94
C ALA A 258 -14.08 -4.46 8.63
N THR A 259 -14.34 -5.18 7.54
CA THR A 259 -13.57 -6.35 7.09
C THR A 259 -12.75 -5.96 5.89
N TYR A 260 -11.46 -6.33 5.91
CA TYR A 260 -10.49 -5.95 4.89
C TYR A 260 -10.14 -7.14 4.00
N LEU A 261 -10.32 -6.98 2.70
CA LEU A 261 -9.96 -7.97 1.69
C LEU A 261 -8.79 -7.43 0.86
N THR A 262 -7.69 -8.18 0.84
CA THR A 262 -6.50 -7.80 0.05
C THR A 262 -6.77 -7.93 -1.45
N MET A 263 -6.18 -7.04 -2.24
CA MET A 263 -6.31 -7.01 -3.69
C MET A 263 -4.99 -7.45 -4.33
N PRO A 264 -4.85 -8.70 -4.82
CA PRO A 264 -3.68 -9.13 -5.56
C PRO A 264 -3.49 -8.28 -6.82
N GLY A 265 -2.26 -7.80 -7.05
CA GLY A 265 -1.94 -6.99 -8.24
C GLY A 265 -2.16 -5.47 -8.10
N VAL A 266 -2.86 -5.01 -7.06
CA VAL A 266 -2.98 -3.58 -6.72
C VAL A 266 -2.29 -3.36 -5.38
N GLN A 267 -1.05 -2.87 -5.44
CA GLN A 267 -0.23 -2.73 -4.24
C GLN A 267 -0.86 -1.75 -3.26
N GLU A 268 -0.80 -2.11 -1.96
CA GLU A 268 -1.22 -1.27 -0.84
C GLU A 268 -2.69 -0.83 -0.88
N CYS A 269 -3.52 -1.55 -1.64
CA CYS A 269 -4.96 -1.36 -1.67
C CYS A 269 -5.69 -2.57 -1.10
N TYR A 270 -6.86 -2.30 -0.55
CA TYR A 270 -7.79 -3.30 -0.02
C TYR A 270 -9.22 -2.88 -0.28
N ILE A 271 -10.11 -3.85 -0.34
CA ILE A 271 -11.55 -3.60 -0.26
C ILE A 271 -11.93 -3.64 1.21
N VAL A 272 -12.51 -2.56 1.72
CA VAL A 272 -13.19 -2.57 3.02
C VAL A 272 -14.66 -2.82 2.81
N VAL A 273 -15.21 -3.83 3.50
CA VAL A 273 -16.62 -4.18 3.49
C VAL A 273 -17.16 -4.04 4.91
N TYR A 274 -18.25 -3.31 5.07
CA TYR A 274 -18.91 -3.16 6.35
C TYR A 274 -20.01 -4.21 6.52
N VAL A 275 -19.72 -5.23 7.34
CA VAL A 275 -20.57 -6.41 7.53
C VAL A 275 -21.40 -6.25 8.79
N PRO A 276 -22.76 -6.41 8.74
CA PRO A 276 -23.63 -6.29 9.91
C PRO A 276 -23.31 -7.33 10.98
N ARG A 277 -23.40 -6.94 12.25
CA ARG A 277 -23.07 -7.77 13.42
C ARG A 277 -24.26 -8.58 13.95
N SER A 278 -25.47 -8.20 13.61
CA SER A 278 -26.70 -8.84 14.07
C SER A 278 -27.75 -8.92 12.93
N PRO A 279 -28.79 -9.74 13.06
CA PRO A 279 -29.93 -9.73 12.14
C PRO A 279 -30.58 -8.34 12.03
N GLU A 280 -30.71 -7.62 13.13
CA GLU A 280 -31.26 -6.26 13.17
C GLU A 280 -30.40 -5.26 12.40
N ASP A 281 -29.07 -5.34 12.56
CA ASP A 281 -28.15 -4.51 11.77
C ASP A 281 -28.19 -4.87 10.28
N ARG A 282 -28.47 -6.14 9.93
CA ARG A 282 -28.65 -6.59 8.54
C ARG A 282 -29.88 -5.93 7.90
N GLU A 283 -31.03 -5.94 8.57
CA GLU A 283 -32.23 -5.26 8.09
C GLU A 283 -32.03 -3.77 7.89
N ARG A 284 -31.23 -3.14 8.78
CA ARG A 284 -30.86 -1.73 8.65
C ARG A 284 -29.94 -1.49 7.45
N VAL A 285 -29.00 -2.38 7.18
CA VAL A 285 -28.13 -2.30 6.01
C VAL A 285 -28.91 -2.48 4.71
N GLU A 286 -29.89 -3.37 4.66
CA GLU A 286 -30.78 -3.54 3.51
C GLU A 286 -31.59 -2.26 3.24
N ARG A 287 -32.14 -1.64 4.30
CA ARG A 287 -32.81 -0.33 4.20
C ARG A 287 -31.86 0.77 3.73
N LEU A 288 -30.62 0.81 4.25
CA LEU A 288 -29.59 1.76 3.82
C LEU A 288 -29.30 1.62 2.32
N GLY A 289 -29.19 0.39 1.82
CA GLY A 289 -28.98 0.09 0.40
C GLY A 289 -30.12 0.54 -0.51
N SER A 290 -31.33 0.69 0.03
CA SER A 290 -32.54 1.14 -0.68
C SER A 290 -32.71 2.65 -0.68
N LEU A 291 -31.91 3.40 0.08
CA LEU A 291 -31.97 4.86 0.10
C LEU A 291 -31.49 5.45 -1.22
N ALA A 292 -32.14 6.50 -1.68
CA ALA A 292 -31.71 7.24 -2.85
C ALA A 292 -30.29 7.82 -2.63
N PRO A 293 -29.41 7.77 -3.63
CA PRO A 293 -28.08 8.35 -3.53
C PRO A 293 -28.17 9.85 -3.16
N GLY A 294 -27.59 10.24 -2.04
CA GLY A 294 -27.60 11.62 -1.57
C GLY A 294 -28.61 11.93 -0.45
N GLY A 295 -29.21 10.88 0.15
CA GLY A 295 -30.37 10.97 1.04
C GLY A 295 -30.24 11.77 2.33
N TRP A 296 -29.06 12.20 2.78
CA TRP A 296 -29.01 13.11 3.91
C TRP A 296 -28.07 14.29 3.69
N THR A 297 -28.69 15.45 3.59
CA THR A 297 -28.00 16.74 3.58
C THR A 297 -27.95 17.25 5.02
N HIS A 298 -26.76 17.44 5.54
CA HIS A 298 -26.53 18.19 6.76
C HIS A 298 -25.87 19.51 6.42
N THR A 299 -26.53 20.61 6.65
CA THR A 299 -25.94 21.95 6.66
C THR A 299 -25.24 22.13 7.99
N CYS A 300 -23.89 22.08 8.01
CA CYS A 300 -23.14 22.62 9.14
C CYS A 300 -23.36 24.13 9.17
N GLU A 301 -24.05 24.63 10.15
CA GLU A 301 -23.88 26.04 10.55
C GLU A 301 -22.43 26.18 11.03
N GLN A 302 -21.62 26.94 10.26
CA GLN A 302 -20.23 27.27 10.58
C GLN A 302 -20.18 28.30 11.71
#